data_86a6e35d7d7324733120e7eece1866ca
#
_entry.id   86a6e35d7d7324733120e7eece1866ca
#
_cell.length_a   1.000
_cell.length_b   1.000
_cell.length_c   1.000
_cell.angle_alpha   90.00
_cell.angle_beta   90.00
_cell.angle_gamma   90.00
#
_symmetry.space_group_name_H-M   'P 1'
#
loop_
_entity.id
_entity.type
_entity.pdbx_description
1 polymer ?
#
loop_
_entity_poly.entity_id
_entity_poly.type
_entity_poly.pdbx_seq_one_letter_code
_entity_poly.pdbx_strand_id
1 'polypeptide(L)'
;ALILAAITLSTLCWADLGNRFIWVVLFVTLGYGAIGWIDDYRKIVHHDPHGMSAREKFSWQSVIGLTAAFYLALALAVEPGGTFAEAIGAWYDARFPLDVTANIHLYLPLWTDWAFPLGLIGFIVFVYIVIVGSSNAVNLTDGLDGLAILPTVLVGSALGLYAYAAGNPDFAGAAYAAAAPHIPGAEELAVLAAALAGAGLAFLWFNAHPAQVFMGDVGALALGGCLGTMA
;
A
#
# COMPACT_ATOMS: atom_id res chain seq x y z
N ALA A 1 -6.50 15.73 4.27
CA ALA A 1 -7.51 15.52 3.21
C ALA A 1 -7.01 15.93 1.82
N LEU A 2 -6.38 17.12 1.64
CA LEU A 2 -5.93 17.59 0.31
C LEU A 2 -4.91 16.68 -0.36
N ILE A 3 -3.95 16.13 0.39
CA ILE A 3 -2.96 15.17 -0.15
C ILE A 3 -3.68 13.97 -0.76
N LEU A 4 -4.63 13.38 -0.03
CA LEU A 4 -5.38 12.22 -0.49
C LEU A 4 -6.22 12.53 -1.73
N ALA A 5 -6.87 13.71 -1.77
CA ALA A 5 -7.60 14.16 -2.94
C ALA A 5 -6.67 14.31 -4.15
N ALA A 6 -5.49 14.91 -3.97
CA ALA A 6 -4.52 15.07 -5.05
C ALA A 6 -4.01 13.72 -5.57
N ILE A 7 -3.61 12.80 -4.69
CA ILE A 7 -3.18 11.46 -5.06
C ILE A 7 -4.30 10.73 -5.81
N THR A 8 -5.50 10.70 -5.24
CA THR A 8 -6.64 9.99 -5.83
C THR A 8 -7.00 10.52 -7.21
N LEU A 9 -7.17 11.84 -7.33
CA LEU A 9 -7.53 12.45 -8.62
C LEU A 9 -6.44 12.26 -9.67
N SER A 10 -5.17 12.46 -9.30
CA SER A 10 -4.06 12.21 -10.23
C SER A 10 -4.03 10.74 -10.68
N THR A 11 -4.17 9.80 -9.75
CA THR A 11 -4.18 8.37 -10.10
C THR A 11 -5.37 8.03 -11.01
N LEU A 12 -6.57 8.51 -10.71
CA LEU A 12 -7.75 8.28 -11.55
C LEU A 12 -7.64 8.89 -12.95
N CYS A 13 -6.88 9.98 -13.10
CA CYS A 13 -6.70 10.64 -14.39
C CYS A 13 -5.61 10.01 -15.27
N TRP A 14 -4.58 9.42 -14.65
CA TRP A 14 -3.36 9.03 -15.36
C TRP A 14 -3.04 7.54 -15.34
N ALA A 15 -3.58 6.78 -14.38
CA ALA A 15 -3.34 5.35 -14.31
C ALA A 15 -4.33 4.56 -15.18
N ASP A 16 -3.90 3.36 -15.58
CA ASP A 16 -4.81 2.39 -16.17
C ASP A 16 -5.80 1.88 -15.13
N LEU A 17 -7.05 2.29 -15.23
CA LEU A 17 -8.13 1.89 -14.32
C LEU A 17 -8.56 0.43 -14.50
N GLY A 18 -8.09 -0.26 -15.54
CA GLY A 18 -8.20 -1.71 -15.68
C GLY A 18 -7.25 -2.47 -14.76
N ASN A 19 -6.23 -1.79 -14.24
CA ASN A 19 -5.22 -2.42 -13.40
C ASN A 19 -5.73 -2.65 -11.96
N ARG A 20 -5.70 -3.92 -11.53
CA ARG A 20 -6.17 -4.34 -10.21
C ARG A 20 -5.34 -3.77 -9.04
N PHE A 21 -4.04 -3.58 -9.22
CA PHE A 21 -3.15 -3.08 -8.16
C PHE A 21 -3.48 -1.64 -7.78
N ILE A 22 -3.84 -0.80 -8.76
CA ILE A 22 -4.26 0.58 -8.53
C ILE A 22 -5.47 0.63 -7.57
N TRP A 23 -6.47 -0.23 -7.79
CA TRP A 23 -7.66 -0.25 -6.96
C TRP A 23 -7.38 -0.74 -5.54
N VAL A 24 -6.49 -1.71 -5.36
CA VAL A 24 -6.13 -2.19 -4.02
C VAL A 24 -5.42 -1.11 -3.23
N VAL A 25 -4.44 -0.42 -3.84
CA VAL A 25 -3.72 0.66 -3.15
C VAL A 25 -4.66 1.82 -2.85
N LEU A 26 -5.53 2.22 -3.78
CA LEU A 26 -6.54 3.26 -3.53
C LEU A 26 -7.52 2.85 -2.44
N PHE A 27 -7.98 1.60 -2.42
CA PHE A 27 -8.87 1.08 -1.39
C PHE A 27 -8.28 1.20 0.02
N VAL A 28 -7.03 0.76 0.20
CA VAL A 28 -6.33 0.87 1.49
C VAL A 28 -6.09 2.33 1.84
N THR A 29 -5.59 3.12 0.90
CA THR A 29 -5.28 4.54 1.10
C THR A 29 -6.51 5.33 1.55
N LEU A 30 -7.61 5.19 0.83
CA LEU A 30 -8.86 5.88 1.16
C LEU A 30 -9.52 5.31 2.42
N GLY A 31 -9.49 4.00 2.61
CA GLY A 31 -10.02 3.35 3.79
C GLY A 31 -9.30 3.78 5.07
N TYR A 32 -7.97 3.84 5.04
CA TYR A 32 -7.18 4.31 6.18
C TYR A 32 -7.31 5.83 6.37
N GLY A 33 -7.43 6.57 5.28
CA GLY A 33 -7.79 7.99 5.34
C GLY A 33 -9.14 8.25 6.00
N ALA A 34 -10.13 7.39 5.74
CA ALA A 34 -11.43 7.47 6.38
C ALA A 34 -11.37 7.18 7.88
N ILE A 35 -10.55 6.20 8.31
CA ILE A 35 -10.30 5.94 9.74
C ILE A 35 -9.70 7.18 10.41
N GLY A 36 -8.64 7.76 9.82
CA GLY A 36 -8.02 8.97 10.32
C GLY A 36 -8.99 10.16 10.33
N TRP A 37 -9.85 10.28 9.31
CA TRP A 37 -10.85 11.34 9.25
C TRP A 37 -11.88 11.22 10.38
N ILE A 38 -12.36 10.00 10.68
CA ILE A 38 -13.28 9.77 11.80
C ILE A 38 -12.61 10.11 13.13
N ASP A 39 -11.33 9.76 13.30
CA ASP A 39 -10.57 10.09 14.50
C ASP A 39 -10.44 11.60 14.70
N ASP A 40 -9.95 12.31 13.68
CA ASP A 40 -9.78 13.76 13.71
C ASP A 40 -11.13 14.49 13.84
N TYR A 41 -12.20 13.99 13.21
CA TYR A 41 -13.55 14.54 13.31
C TYR A 41 -14.09 14.46 14.75
N ARG A 42 -13.89 13.31 15.42
CA ARG A 42 -14.31 13.17 16.84
C ARG A 42 -13.57 14.15 17.74
N LYS A 43 -12.25 14.31 17.53
CA LYS A 43 -11.43 15.25 18.30
C LYS A 43 -11.87 16.70 18.13
N ILE A 44 -12.18 17.10 16.90
CA ILE A 44 -12.46 18.51 16.58
C ILE A 44 -13.94 18.88 16.82
N VAL A 45 -14.86 18.08 16.27
CA VAL A 45 -16.29 18.41 16.26
C VAL A 45 -16.98 18.00 17.56
N HIS A 46 -16.65 16.83 18.07
CA HIS A 46 -17.24 16.36 19.33
C HIS A 46 -16.42 16.78 20.56
N HIS A 47 -15.32 17.50 20.37
CA HIS A 47 -14.41 17.91 21.46
C HIS A 47 -13.97 16.74 22.35
N ASP A 48 -13.90 15.53 21.78
CA ASP A 48 -13.38 14.35 22.47
C ASP A 48 -11.86 14.28 22.30
N PRO A 49 -11.06 14.59 23.31
CA PRO A 49 -9.60 14.62 23.20
C PRO A 49 -8.99 13.24 22.91
N HIS A 50 -9.74 12.17 23.14
CA HIS A 50 -9.28 10.81 22.90
C HIS A 50 -9.55 10.31 21.47
N GLY A 51 -10.53 10.90 20.76
CA GLY A 51 -10.92 10.48 19.41
C GLY A 51 -11.39 9.03 19.34
N MET A 52 -10.85 8.26 18.40
CA MET A 52 -11.06 6.81 18.32
C MET A 52 -10.16 6.08 19.34
N SER A 53 -10.70 5.07 20.02
CA SER A 53 -9.86 4.22 20.84
C SER A 53 -8.82 3.46 20.00
N ALA A 54 -7.65 3.17 20.58
CA ALA A 54 -6.60 2.43 19.88
C ALA A 54 -7.10 1.05 19.37
N ARG A 55 -7.97 0.38 20.13
CA ARG A 55 -8.57 -0.90 19.73
C ARG A 55 -9.51 -0.74 18.54
N GLU A 56 -10.35 0.28 18.54
CA GLU A 56 -11.27 0.57 17.44
C GLU A 56 -10.50 0.90 16.16
N LYS A 57 -9.50 1.78 16.24
CA LYS A 57 -8.62 2.14 15.13
C LYS A 57 -7.91 0.91 14.55
N PHE A 58 -7.29 0.11 15.42
CA PHE A 58 -6.60 -1.13 15.01
C PHE A 58 -7.54 -2.16 14.39
N SER A 59 -8.78 -2.30 14.92
CA SER A 59 -9.77 -3.23 14.37
C SER A 59 -10.16 -2.85 12.93
N TRP A 60 -10.44 -1.57 12.66
CA TRP A 60 -10.76 -1.12 11.31
C TRP A 60 -9.58 -1.22 10.35
N GLN A 61 -8.37 -0.87 10.81
CA GLN A 61 -7.15 -1.09 10.03
C GLN A 61 -6.97 -2.57 9.69
N SER A 62 -7.23 -3.46 10.66
CA SER A 62 -7.12 -4.91 10.44
C SER A 62 -8.13 -5.42 9.42
N VAL A 63 -9.38 -4.96 9.46
CA VAL A 63 -10.40 -5.36 8.47
C VAL A 63 -9.98 -4.96 7.07
N ILE A 64 -9.58 -3.71 6.86
CA ILE A 64 -9.16 -3.21 5.55
C ILE A 64 -7.87 -3.90 5.10
N GLY A 65 -6.87 -4.01 5.98
CA GLY A 65 -5.58 -4.62 5.66
C GLY A 65 -5.70 -6.11 5.34
N LEU A 66 -6.51 -6.87 6.09
CA LEU A 66 -6.77 -8.28 5.79
C LEU A 66 -7.54 -8.45 4.48
N THR A 67 -8.51 -7.58 4.19
CA THR A 67 -9.26 -7.63 2.93
C THR A 67 -8.31 -7.39 1.75
N ALA A 68 -7.43 -6.40 1.84
CA ALA A 68 -6.43 -6.13 0.82
C ALA A 68 -5.43 -7.29 0.66
N ALA A 69 -4.91 -7.83 1.77
CA ALA A 69 -3.98 -8.94 1.76
C ALA A 69 -4.60 -10.22 1.14
N PHE A 70 -5.86 -10.50 1.48
CA PHE A 70 -6.60 -11.62 0.90
C PHE A 70 -6.84 -11.43 -0.60
N TYR A 71 -7.24 -10.22 -1.01
CA TYR A 71 -7.41 -9.91 -2.44
C TYR A 71 -6.11 -10.04 -3.21
N LEU A 72 -4.99 -9.52 -2.70
CA LEU A 72 -3.68 -9.65 -3.34
C LEU A 72 -3.24 -11.12 -3.45
N ALA A 73 -3.48 -11.92 -2.42
CA ALA A 73 -3.20 -13.35 -2.46
C ALA A 73 -3.98 -14.07 -3.57
N LEU A 74 -5.27 -13.74 -3.73
CA LEU A 74 -6.08 -14.26 -4.84
C LEU A 74 -5.62 -13.72 -6.20
N ALA A 75 -5.27 -12.44 -6.26
CA ALA A 75 -4.81 -11.80 -7.48
C ALA A 75 -3.51 -12.40 -8.03
N LEU A 76 -2.61 -12.85 -7.14
CA LEU A 76 -1.39 -13.55 -7.53
C LEU A 76 -1.63 -15.01 -7.96
N ALA A 77 -2.74 -15.60 -7.55
CA ALA A 77 -3.12 -16.96 -7.92
C ALA A 77 -3.78 -17.06 -9.31
N VAL A 78 -4.11 -15.91 -9.94
CA VAL A 78 -4.78 -15.85 -11.24
C VAL A 78 -3.81 -15.44 -12.31
N GLU A 79 -3.92 -16.09 -13.48
CA GLU A 79 -3.20 -15.70 -14.69
C GLU A 79 -3.43 -14.20 -15.03
N PRO A 80 -2.43 -13.51 -15.61
CA PRO A 80 -2.58 -12.13 -16.05
C PRO A 80 -3.79 -11.96 -16.98
N GLY A 81 -4.71 -11.07 -16.63
CA GLY A 81 -5.95 -10.83 -17.38
C GLY A 81 -7.16 -11.64 -16.92
N GLY A 82 -7.00 -12.56 -15.96
CA GLY A 82 -8.12 -13.28 -15.35
C GLY A 82 -8.98 -12.40 -14.43
N THR A 83 -10.25 -12.77 -14.31
CA THR A 83 -11.21 -12.06 -13.45
C THR A 83 -11.15 -12.54 -11.99
N PHE A 84 -11.58 -11.69 -11.07
CA PHE A 84 -11.71 -12.04 -9.64
C PHE A 84 -12.65 -13.25 -9.43
N ALA A 85 -13.70 -13.39 -10.24
CA ALA A 85 -14.61 -14.53 -10.18
C ALA A 85 -13.92 -15.84 -10.58
N GLU A 86 -13.03 -15.82 -11.56
CA GLU A 86 -12.20 -16.99 -11.94
C GLU A 86 -11.23 -17.36 -10.85
N ALA A 87 -10.65 -16.38 -10.12
CA ALA A 87 -9.79 -16.63 -8.98
C ALA A 87 -10.52 -17.37 -7.87
N ILE A 88 -11.71 -16.88 -7.49
CA ILE A 88 -12.53 -17.51 -6.47
C ILE A 88 -13.00 -18.88 -6.94
N GLY A 89 -13.41 -19.03 -8.22
CA GLY A 89 -13.83 -20.28 -8.81
C GLY A 89 -12.70 -21.32 -8.76
N ALA A 90 -11.53 -20.97 -9.23
CA ALA A 90 -10.35 -21.85 -9.22
C ALA A 90 -9.96 -22.28 -7.77
N TRP A 91 -10.01 -21.33 -6.84
CA TRP A 91 -9.75 -21.61 -5.43
C TRP A 91 -10.79 -22.54 -4.80
N TYR A 92 -12.08 -22.35 -5.14
CA TYR A 92 -13.17 -23.20 -4.68
C TYR A 92 -13.10 -24.61 -5.30
N ASP A 93 -12.91 -24.72 -6.62
CA ASP A 93 -12.88 -25.98 -7.36
C ASP A 93 -11.69 -26.87 -6.97
N ALA A 94 -10.58 -26.23 -6.66
CA ALA A 94 -9.40 -26.91 -6.14
C ALA A 94 -9.54 -27.34 -4.66
N ARG A 95 -10.70 -27.19 -4.03
CA ARG A 95 -10.99 -27.51 -2.63
C ARG A 95 -10.03 -26.84 -1.64
N PHE A 96 -9.80 -25.54 -1.85
CA PHE A 96 -8.91 -24.73 -1.01
C PHE A 96 -7.46 -25.26 -0.96
N PRO A 97 -6.80 -25.56 -2.08
CA PRO A 97 -5.43 -26.04 -1.98
C PRO A 97 -4.57 -24.89 -1.48
N LEU A 98 -3.86 -25.13 -0.42
CA LEU A 98 -2.78 -24.28 0.04
C LEU A 98 -1.62 -24.26 -0.98
N ASP A 99 -1.65 -25.19 -1.95
CA ASP A 99 -0.61 -25.37 -2.97
C ASP A 99 -0.64 -24.36 -4.14
N VAL A 100 -1.76 -23.66 -4.38
CA VAL A 100 -1.84 -22.67 -5.47
C VAL A 100 -0.83 -21.53 -5.28
N THR A 101 -0.35 -21.38 -4.05
CA THR A 101 0.65 -20.39 -3.66
C THR A 101 1.98 -21.00 -3.25
N ALA A 102 2.23 -22.26 -3.64
CA ALA A 102 3.50 -22.94 -3.34
C ALA A 102 4.74 -22.19 -3.87
N ASN A 103 4.53 -21.27 -4.82
CA ASN A 103 5.59 -20.46 -5.43
C ASN A 103 5.72 -19.05 -4.83
N ILE A 104 4.96 -18.70 -3.79
CA ILE A 104 5.13 -17.39 -3.12
C ILE A 104 6.32 -17.50 -2.16
N HIS A 105 7.40 -16.86 -2.54
CA HIS A 105 8.62 -16.81 -1.75
C HIS A 105 8.93 -15.38 -1.33
N LEU A 106 9.38 -15.22 -0.10
CA LEU A 106 10.00 -13.98 0.37
C LEU A 106 11.48 -14.02 0.05
N TYR A 107 11.94 -13.13 -0.81
CA TYR A 107 13.35 -12.97 -1.14
C TYR A 107 13.96 -11.87 -0.27
N LEU A 108 15.12 -12.16 0.32
CA LEU A 108 15.84 -11.14 1.08
C LEU A 108 16.81 -10.40 0.15
N PRO A 109 16.77 -9.07 0.08
CA PRO A 109 17.53 -8.29 -0.92
C PRO A 109 19.04 -8.52 -0.92
N LEU A 110 19.63 -8.87 0.21
CA LEU A 110 21.07 -9.10 0.37
C LEU A 110 21.47 -10.58 0.30
N TRP A 111 20.50 -11.50 0.33
CA TRP A 111 20.70 -12.96 0.29
C TRP A 111 19.76 -13.56 -0.74
N THR A 112 20.06 -13.31 -2.01
CA THR A 112 19.22 -13.74 -3.15
C THR A 112 19.04 -15.25 -3.25
N ASP A 113 19.96 -16.03 -2.68
CA ASP A 113 19.88 -17.49 -2.64
C ASP A 113 18.90 -18.01 -1.56
N TRP A 114 18.41 -17.12 -0.67
CA TRP A 114 17.49 -17.48 0.41
C TRP A 114 16.08 -17.06 0.04
N ALA A 115 15.28 -18.03 -0.37
CA ALA A 115 13.86 -17.88 -0.65
C ALA A 115 13.05 -18.59 0.44
N PHE A 116 12.30 -17.84 1.24
CA PHE A 116 11.41 -18.43 2.25
C PHE A 116 10.03 -18.68 1.64
N PRO A 117 9.58 -19.94 1.57
CA PRO A 117 8.23 -20.22 1.10
C PRO A 117 7.20 -19.74 2.12
N LEU A 118 6.43 -18.71 1.79
CA LEU A 118 5.41 -18.17 2.66
C LEU A 118 4.11 -18.98 2.60
N GLY A 119 3.78 -19.51 1.44
CA GLY A 119 2.47 -20.08 1.17
C GLY A 119 1.35 -19.02 1.29
N LEU A 120 0.10 -19.43 1.10
CA LEU A 120 -1.04 -18.51 1.12
C LEU A 120 -1.21 -17.79 2.47
N ILE A 121 -1.23 -18.56 3.55
CA ILE A 121 -1.45 -18.00 4.89
C ILE A 121 -0.30 -17.10 5.31
N GLY A 122 0.94 -17.56 5.09
CA GLY A 122 2.13 -16.76 5.39
C GLY A 122 2.16 -15.44 4.62
N PHE A 123 1.78 -15.46 3.33
CA PHE A 123 1.66 -14.28 2.51
C PHE A 123 0.60 -13.30 3.06
N ILE A 124 -0.62 -13.77 3.35
CA ILE A 124 -1.68 -12.91 3.90
C ILE A 124 -1.24 -12.27 5.22
N VAL A 125 -0.66 -13.04 6.13
CA VAL A 125 -0.18 -12.53 7.42
C VAL A 125 0.96 -11.53 7.21
N PHE A 126 1.90 -11.81 6.33
CA PHE A 126 3.02 -10.92 6.04
C PHE A 126 2.55 -9.58 5.45
N VAL A 127 1.72 -9.63 4.40
CA VAL A 127 1.17 -8.42 3.76
C VAL A 127 0.33 -7.61 4.75
N TYR A 128 -0.51 -8.27 5.55
CA TYR A 128 -1.27 -7.61 6.60
C TYR A 128 -0.37 -6.86 7.59
N ILE A 129 0.70 -7.50 8.07
CA ILE A 129 1.66 -6.87 8.99
C ILE A 129 2.35 -5.68 8.32
N VAL A 130 2.72 -5.80 7.04
CA VAL A 130 3.36 -4.70 6.29
C VAL A 130 2.40 -3.53 6.13
N ILE A 131 1.15 -3.75 5.72
CA ILE A 131 0.16 -2.68 5.51
C ILE A 131 -0.16 -1.98 6.84
N VAL A 132 -0.54 -2.73 7.87
CA VAL A 132 -0.92 -2.15 9.17
C VAL A 132 0.29 -1.55 9.88
N GLY A 133 1.43 -2.23 9.82
CA GLY A 133 2.68 -1.76 10.41
C GLY A 133 3.16 -0.45 9.79
N SER A 134 3.20 -0.36 8.46
CA SER A 134 3.60 0.87 7.74
C SER A 134 2.65 2.04 8.04
N SER A 135 1.34 1.78 8.09
CA SER A 135 0.36 2.80 8.43
C SER A 135 0.60 3.39 9.82
N ASN A 136 0.79 2.54 10.81
CA ASN A 136 1.06 3.00 12.17
C ASN A 136 2.46 3.61 12.32
N ALA A 137 3.47 3.11 11.59
CA ALA A 137 4.80 3.68 11.60
C ALA A 137 4.82 5.12 11.08
N VAL A 138 4.17 5.40 9.94
CA VAL A 138 4.05 6.77 9.41
C VAL A 138 3.29 7.66 10.39
N ASN A 139 2.20 7.16 10.99
CA ASN A 139 1.43 7.92 11.97
C ASN A 139 2.23 8.26 13.23
N LEU A 140 3.06 7.35 13.71
CA LEU A 140 3.96 7.62 14.84
C LEU A 140 5.10 8.60 14.49
N THR A 141 5.50 8.63 13.22
CA THR A 141 6.54 9.53 12.72
C THR A 141 6.02 10.97 12.55
N ASP A 142 4.71 11.15 12.39
CA ASP A 142 4.07 12.47 12.18
C ASP A 142 3.95 13.27 13.49
N GLY A 143 5.06 13.38 14.20
CA GLY A 143 5.16 14.13 15.47
C GLY A 143 5.92 15.45 15.37
N LEU A 144 6.63 15.71 14.28
CA LEU A 144 7.44 16.91 14.06
C LEU A 144 7.26 17.43 12.62
N ASP A 145 7.40 18.76 12.46
CA ASP A 145 7.29 19.46 11.19
C ASP A 145 8.14 18.82 10.10
N GLY A 146 7.52 18.39 8.99
CA GLY A 146 8.18 17.80 7.84
C GLY A 146 8.72 16.38 8.02
N LEU A 147 8.74 15.84 9.25
CA LEU A 147 9.41 14.58 9.55
C LEU A 147 8.76 13.37 8.88
N ALA A 148 7.44 13.29 8.79
CA ALA A 148 6.75 12.14 8.21
C ALA A 148 6.71 12.22 6.67
N ILE A 149 6.46 13.40 6.12
CA ILE A 149 6.17 13.51 4.68
C ILE A 149 7.40 13.28 3.80
N LEU A 150 8.59 13.76 4.20
CA LEU A 150 9.80 13.60 3.38
C LEU A 150 10.22 12.12 3.25
N PRO A 151 10.35 11.33 4.33
CA PRO A 151 10.58 9.89 4.20
C PRO A 151 9.50 9.16 3.41
N THR A 152 8.22 9.54 3.56
CA THR A 152 7.10 8.98 2.81
C THR A 152 7.29 9.19 1.30
N VAL A 153 7.68 10.40 0.88
CA VAL A 153 7.99 10.71 -0.53
C VAL A 153 9.16 9.88 -1.04
N LEU A 154 10.25 9.80 -0.26
CA LEU A 154 11.44 9.04 -0.65
C LEU A 154 11.16 7.55 -0.79
N VAL A 155 10.49 6.95 0.21
CA VAL A 155 10.12 5.54 0.18
C VAL A 155 9.11 5.26 -0.93
N GLY A 156 8.07 6.09 -1.08
CA GLY A 156 7.09 5.94 -2.16
C GLY A 156 7.72 6.03 -3.54
N SER A 157 8.67 6.95 -3.74
CA SER A 157 9.42 7.06 -4.99
C SER A 157 10.28 5.81 -5.26
N ALA A 158 10.96 5.30 -4.24
CA ALA A 158 11.75 4.07 -4.37
C ALA A 158 10.88 2.86 -4.70
N LEU A 159 9.73 2.69 -4.02
CA LEU A 159 8.77 1.63 -4.30
C LEU A 159 8.18 1.76 -5.72
N GLY A 160 7.88 2.99 -6.18
CA GLY A 160 7.42 3.23 -7.54
C GLY A 160 8.45 2.85 -8.60
N LEU A 161 9.72 3.16 -8.38
CA LEU A 161 10.81 2.74 -9.28
C LEU A 161 10.97 1.22 -9.28
N TYR A 162 10.88 0.59 -8.11
CA TYR A 162 10.94 -0.87 -7.99
C TYR A 162 9.76 -1.55 -8.69
N ALA A 163 8.53 -1.05 -8.48
CA ALA A 163 7.34 -1.55 -9.14
C ALA A 163 7.41 -1.41 -10.66
N TYR A 164 7.92 -0.27 -11.16
CA TYR A 164 8.17 -0.07 -12.58
C TYR A 164 9.15 -1.09 -13.15
N ALA A 165 10.25 -1.34 -12.43
CA ALA A 165 11.25 -2.33 -12.86
C ALA A 165 10.69 -3.78 -12.80
N ALA A 166 9.92 -4.11 -11.78
CA ALA A 166 9.30 -5.43 -11.63
C ALA A 166 8.19 -5.70 -12.66
N GLY A 167 7.45 -4.67 -13.06
CA GLY A 167 6.39 -4.77 -14.05
C GLY A 167 6.88 -4.77 -15.50
N ASN A 168 8.07 -4.22 -15.77
CA ASN A 168 8.57 -4.08 -17.14
C ASN A 168 9.49 -5.27 -17.52
N PRO A 169 9.11 -6.08 -18.54
CA PRO A 169 9.88 -7.25 -18.93
C PRO A 169 11.29 -6.94 -19.44
N ASP A 170 11.51 -5.74 -19.99
CA ASP A 170 12.85 -5.34 -20.50
C ASP A 170 13.84 -5.11 -19.34
N PHE A 171 13.36 -4.64 -18.21
CA PHE A 171 14.18 -4.47 -16.99
C PHE A 171 14.31 -5.79 -16.20
N ALA A 172 13.26 -6.58 -16.11
CA ALA A 172 13.29 -7.88 -15.43
C ALA A 172 14.28 -8.86 -16.07
N GLY A 173 14.52 -8.72 -17.38
CA GLY A 173 15.43 -9.63 -18.14
C GLY A 173 16.92 -9.30 -18.04
N ALA A 174 17.33 -8.08 -17.70
CA ALA A 174 18.70 -7.62 -17.97
C ALA A 174 19.66 -7.65 -16.78
N ALA A 175 19.25 -7.35 -15.56
CA ALA A 175 20.17 -7.26 -14.42
C ALA A 175 19.58 -7.76 -13.09
N TYR A 176 18.26 -7.86 -12.98
CA TYR A 176 17.54 -8.21 -11.77
C TYR A 176 16.77 -9.53 -11.90
N ALA A 177 16.82 -10.20 -13.06
CA ALA A 177 16.06 -11.41 -13.37
C ALA A 177 16.32 -12.58 -12.41
N ALA A 178 17.45 -12.57 -11.71
CA ALA A 178 17.73 -13.56 -10.67
C ALA A 178 17.16 -13.19 -9.30
N ALA A 179 16.75 -11.93 -9.09
CA ALA A 179 16.41 -11.41 -7.76
C ALA A 179 14.99 -10.82 -7.64
N ALA A 180 14.30 -10.53 -8.74
CA ALA A 180 12.94 -9.97 -8.68
C ALA A 180 12.04 -10.69 -9.71
N PRO A 181 10.94 -11.32 -9.27
CA PRO A 181 9.98 -11.90 -10.18
C PRO A 181 9.33 -10.81 -11.04
N HIS A 182 9.09 -11.11 -12.33
CA HIS A 182 8.28 -10.23 -13.16
C HIS A 182 6.82 -10.27 -12.67
N ILE A 183 6.27 -9.08 -12.34
CA ILE A 183 4.91 -8.90 -11.87
C ILE A 183 4.15 -8.03 -12.88
N PRO A 184 3.46 -8.64 -13.85
CA PRO A 184 2.73 -7.89 -14.88
C PRO A 184 1.70 -6.94 -14.27
N GLY A 185 1.74 -5.68 -14.69
CA GLY A 185 0.84 -4.63 -14.20
C GLY A 185 1.38 -3.85 -12.99
N ALA A 186 2.48 -4.29 -12.36
CA ALA A 186 3.08 -3.55 -11.24
C ALA A 186 3.65 -2.19 -11.68
N GLU A 187 4.04 -2.03 -12.94
CA GLU A 187 4.55 -0.79 -13.53
C GLU A 187 3.60 0.39 -13.36
N GLU A 188 2.28 0.14 -13.35
CA GLU A 188 1.27 1.18 -13.14
C GLU A 188 1.33 1.83 -11.75
N LEU A 189 1.87 1.14 -10.75
CA LEU A 189 2.10 1.72 -9.43
C LEU A 189 3.08 2.90 -9.46
N ALA A 190 3.89 3.03 -10.51
CA ALA A 190 4.76 4.19 -10.70
C ALA A 190 3.94 5.49 -10.88
N VAL A 191 2.76 5.43 -11.51
CA VAL A 191 1.85 6.57 -11.64
C VAL A 191 1.35 7.02 -10.28
N LEU A 192 0.92 6.08 -9.45
CA LEU A 192 0.48 6.38 -8.09
C LEU A 192 1.64 6.90 -7.22
N ALA A 193 2.83 6.33 -7.35
CA ALA A 193 4.03 6.80 -6.66
C ALA A 193 4.40 8.23 -7.06
N ALA A 194 4.31 8.57 -8.36
CA ALA A 194 4.53 9.92 -8.84
C ALA A 194 3.48 10.91 -8.31
N ALA A 195 2.21 10.49 -8.25
CA ALA A 195 1.14 11.28 -7.64
C ALA A 195 1.39 11.54 -6.15
N LEU A 196 1.83 10.50 -5.41
CA LEU A 196 2.21 10.61 -4.00
C LEU A 196 3.41 11.56 -3.83
N ALA A 197 4.45 11.40 -4.66
CA ALA A 197 5.63 12.26 -4.60
C ALA A 197 5.29 13.72 -4.87
N GLY A 198 4.51 14.00 -5.92
CA GLY A 198 4.08 15.36 -6.26
C GLY A 198 3.23 16.00 -5.16
N ALA A 199 2.21 15.29 -4.69
CA ALA A 199 1.35 15.76 -3.59
C ALA A 199 2.13 15.94 -2.28
N GLY A 200 3.04 15.01 -1.97
CA GLY A 200 3.87 15.04 -0.78
C GLY A 200 4.88 16.19 -0.79
N LEU A 201 5.57 16.43 -1.91
CA LEU A 201 6.49 17.56 -2.05
C LEU A 201 5.76 18.91 -1.97
N ALA A 202 4.58 19.03 -2.59
CA ALA A 202 3.75 20.22 -2.47
C ALA A 202 3.32 20.46 -1.02
N PHE A 203 2.93 19.39 -0.30
CA PHE A 203 2.58 19.48 1.11
C PHE A 203 3.79 19.84 1.97
N LEU A 204 4.96 19.27 1.71
CA LEU A 204 6.20 19.55 2.43
C LEU A 204 6.53 21.04 2.44
N TRP A 205 6.23 21.75 1.36
CA TRP A 205 6.45 23.20 1.27
C TRP A 205 5.76 23.96 2.41
N PHE A 206 4.58 23.53 2.82
CA PHE A 206 3.80 24.15 3.89
C PHE A 206 3.99 23.45 5.26
N ASN A 207 4.52 22.22 5.27
CA ASN A 207 4.73 21.44 6.48
C ASN A 207 6.19 21.47 6.98
N ALA A 208 7.12 22.04 6.18
CA ALA A 208 8.50 22.28 6.63
C ALA A 208 8.52 23.30 7.77
N HIS A 209 9.48 23.12 8.69
CA HIS A 209 9.59 24.00 9.87
C HIS A 209 9.83 25.48 9.51
N PRO A 210 9.10 26.44 10.09
CA PRO A 210 7.94 26.28 10.95
C PRO A 210 6.66 25.91 10.16
N ALA A 211 6.00 24.83 10.51
CA ALA A 211 4.87 24.30 9.75
C ALA A 211 3.66 25.23 9.81
N GLN A 212 3.06 25.48 8.64
CA GLN A 212 1.80 26.21 8.50
C GLN A 212 0.59 25.27 8.42
N VAL A 213 0.81 24.02 7.99
CA VAL A 213 -0.22 22.99 7.82
C VAL A 213 0.29 21.67 8.39
N PHE A 214 -0.56 20.96 9.12
CA PHE A 214 -0.28 19.66 9.71
C PHE A 214 -1.02 18.54 8.97
N MET A 215 -0.43 17.34 8.95
CA MET A 215 -0.98 16.21 8.19
C MET A 215 -2.19 15.58 8.89
N GLY A 216 -2.10 15.36 10.20
CA GLY A 216 -3.08 14.66 11.02
C GLY A 216 -3.21 13.18 10.68
N ASP A 217 -4.05 12.48 11.46
CA ASP A 217 -4.27 11.04 11.29
C ASP A 217 -4.84 10.68 9.90
N VAL A 218 -5.62 11.58 9.29
CA VAL A 218 -6.13 11.41 7.91
C VAL A 218 -5.02 11.13 6.91
N GLY A 219 -3.97 11.94 6.94
CA GLY A 219 -2.87 11.83 6.00
C GLY A 219 -1.90 10.73 6.40
N ALA A 220 -1.50 10.71 7.66
CA ALA A 220 -0.47 9.81 8.15
C ALA A 220 -0.84 8.33 8.01
N LEU A 221 -2.06 7.94 8.44
CA LEU A 221 -2.53 6.56 8.30
C LEU A 221 -2.67 6.15 6.83
N ALA A 222 -3.23 7.04 6.01
CA ALA A 222 -3.45 6.76 4.59
C ALA A 222 -2.14 6.60 3.81
N LEU A 223 -1.18 7.51 4.00
CA LEU A 223 0.11 7.45 3.32
C LEU A 223 0.91 6.22 3.74
N GLY A 224 0.91 5.89 5.04
CA GLY A 224 1.55 4.68 5.51
C GLY A 224 0.89 3.41 4.98
N GLY A 225 -0.44 3.35 4.91
CA GLY A 225 -1.19 2.26 4.28
C GLY A 225 -0.90 2.16 2.78
N CYS A 226 -0.81 3.28 2.09
CA CYS A 226 -0.40 3.36 0.68
C CYS A 226 0.98 2.72 0.47
N LEU A 227 1.99 3.15 1.23
CA LEU A 227 3.34 2.59 1.16
C LEU A 227 3.37 1.09 1.44
N GLY A 228 2.69 0.65 2.52
CA GLY A 228 2.66 -0.76 2.88
C GLY A 228 1.92 -1.66 1.89
N THR A 229 1.02 -1.08 1.07
CA THR A 229 0.31 -1.84 0.02
C THR A 229 1.12 -1.88 -1.28
N MET A 230 1.98 -0.89 -1.52
CA MET A 230 2.89 -0.85 -2.67
C MET A 230 4.13 -1.73 -2.48
N ALA A 231 4.51 -1.99 -1.21
CA ALA A 231 5.68 -2.81 -0.86
C ALA A 231 5.40 -4.30 -1.02
#